data_11b6ba7466bb2fb544159cd1d9b63c0f
#
_entry.id   11b6ba7466bb2fb544159cd1d9b63c0f
#
_cell.length_a   1.000
_cell.length_b   1.000
_cell.length_c   1.000
_cell.angle_alpha   90.00
_cell.angle_beta   90.00
_cell.angle_gamma   90.00
#
_symmetry.space_group_name_H-M   'P 1'
#
loop_
_entity.id
_entity.type
_entity.pdbx_description
1 polymer ?
#
loop_
_entity_poly.entity_id
_entity_poly.type
_entity_poly.pdbx_seq_one_letter_code
_entity_poly.pdbx_strand_id
1 'polypeptide(L)'
;MAGLDDLVTALALRAGEPTGHHARRWSSATAATRWSRPRPILRQHLPYEAAVFVHYSNLDPAMRRAVEDGFAQASVAVCVASSTLELGIDIGSIDDVALVGPPPTLTSFLQRIGRGGRRTGLTSVLCLPRSPLEQARFAALLALAQSPSPSLPIPLAPSPPPFRPSVLVQQTFSLLKQSPSGAVRLADLRRIAPAEVEDRALRQILDHLTALGFLRRGGLGEWRPAQRLHELADRHEIYSNIGADPLALQVVDAFSGRVLAQTGQMRSKGETFLLGGRLLEVVWRDRYRLGVQPAAGQPAEETLRFVTAPFAVPLDISQAVAGQMGLAPGQMALVHDETGALLFHFWGDLYGALLAAMLQAELDEEDSIIARLNEHCLRLPAGLLSLPPWDEALAHQQVRRLMPQIQPYLELGRFHSLLPPDLAYLAALAQVDLARFAQLYRAATVLIPPAGLRLRLLSLRG
;
A
#
# COMPACT_ATOMS: atom_id res chain seq x y z
N MET A 1 -20.89 0.13 9.53
CA MET A 1 -21.52 -1.06 10.12
C MET A 1 -22.23 -1.88 9.04
N ALA A 2 -22.87 -1.28 8.05
CA ALA A 2 -23.55 -1.99 6.96
C ALA A 2 -22.75 -3.15 6.35
N GLY A 3 -21.48 -2.94 6.00
CA GLY A 3 -20.68 -3.99 5.34
C GLY A 3 -20.37 -5.25 6.17
N LEU A 4 -20.52 -5.23 7.51
CA LEU A 4 -20.34 -6.44 8.33
C LEU A 4 -21.62 -7.25 8.38
N ASP A 5 -22.76 -6.58 8.51
CA ASP A 5 -24.07 -7.24 8.51
C ASP A 5 -24.33 -7.89 7.14
N ASP A 6 -23.94 -7.21 6.04
CA ASP A 6 -24.00 -7.74 4.68
C ASP A 6 -23.10 -8.97 4.51
N LEU A 7 -21.87 -8.94 5.04
CA LEU A 7 -20.94 -10.08 5.02
C LEU A 7 -21.53 -11.25 5.80
N VAL A 8 -22.01 -11.00 7.03
CA VAL A 8 -22.61 -12.03 7.89
C VAL A 8 -23.82 -12.67 7.19
N THR A 9 -24.69 -11.85 6.62
CA THR A 9 -25.88 -12.32 5.89
C THR A 9 -25.47 -13.15 4.67
N ALA A 10 -24.52 -12.68 3.88
CA ALA A 10 -24.04 -13.40 2.70
C ALA A 10 -23.36 -14.73 3.05
N LEU A 11 -22.55 -14.77 4.12
CA LEU A 11 -21.91 -16.00 4.60
C LEU A 11 -22.93 -16.96 5.20
N ALA A 12 -23.94 -16.48 5.92
CA ALA A 12 -25.01 -17.29 6.49
C ALA A 12 -25.88 -17.93 5.39
N LEU A 13 -26.27 -17.16 4.37
CA LEU A 13 -27.02 -17.67 3.21
C LEU A 13 -26.26 -18.79 2.49
N ARG A 14 -24.96 -18.58 2.22
CA ARG A 14 -24.13 -19.61 1.56
C ARG A 14 -23.81 -20.81 2.45
N ALA A 15 -23.78 -20.64 3.77
CA ALA A 15 -23.61 -21.74 4.71
C ALA A 15 -24.84 -22.66 4.78
N GLY A 16 -26.03 -22.13 4.47
CA GLY A 16 -27.30 -22.87 4.43
C GLY A 16 -27.57 -23.60 3.09
N GLU A 17 -26.78 -23.36 2.03
CA GLU A 17 -26.94 -24.08 0.76
C GLU A 17 -26.40 -25.53 0.91
N PRO A 18 -27.20 -26.56 0.58
CA PRO A 18 -26.76 -27.97 0.66
C PRO A 18 -25.81 -28.29 -0.51
N THR A 19 -24.61 -27.80 -0.46
CA THR A 19 -23.54 -28.25 -1.34
C THR A 19 -22.92 -29.50 -0.73
N GLY A 20 -23.04 -30.65 -1.37
CA GLY A 20 -22.56 -31.96 -0.90
C GLY A 20 -21.05 -32.12 -0.72
N HIS A 21 -20.33 -31.04 -0.54
CA HIS A 21 -18.91 -30.99 -0.25
C HIS A 21 -18.66 -30.02 0.90
N HIS A 22 -17.76 -30.39 1.81
CA HIS A 22 -17.31 -29.57 2.94
C HIS A 22 -16.77 -28.23 2.45
N ALA A 23 -17.58 -27.18 2.55
CA ALA A 23 -17.23 -25.85 2.07
C ALA A 23 -16.31 -25.15 3.08
N ARG A 24 -15.06 -24.94 2.72
CA ARG A 24 -14.13 -24.09 3.47
C ARG A 24 -14.21 -22.68 2.92
N ARG A 25 -14.64 -21.74 3.75
CA ARG A 25 -14.92 -20.36 3.32
C ARG A 25 -13.93 -19.40 3.96
N TRP A 26 -13.47 -18.47 3.17
CA TRP A 26 -12.54 -17.44 3.63
C TRP A 26 -13.06 -16.05 3.32
N SER A 27 -12.84 -15.09 4.23
CA SER A 27 -13.12 -13.68 3.99
C SER A 27 -11.88 -12.83 4.27
N SER A 28 -11.54 -11.94 3.34
CA SER A 28 -10.46 -10.98 3.48
C SER A 28 -11.03 -9.58 3.72
N ALA A 29 -10.68 -8.96 4.83
CA ALA A 29 -11.03 -7.58 5.14
C ALA A 29 -9.83 -6.66 4.87
N THR A 30 -9.98 -5.69 3.96
CA THR A 30 -8.91 -4.75 3.60
C THR A 30 -8.63 -3.70 4.69
N ALA A 31 -9.54 -3.52 5.66
CA ALA A 31 -9.46 -2.50 6.70
C ALA A 31 -9.21 -3.11 8.07
N ALA A 32 -7.95 -3.44 8.38
CA ALA A 32 -7.54 -3.92 9.72
C ALA A 32 -7.85 -2.93 10.86
N THR A 33 -8.06 -1.66 10.57
CA THR A 33 -8.26 -0.59 11.57
C THR A 33 -9.69 -0.46 12.09
N ARG A 34 -10.71 -0.97 11.40
CA ARG A 34 -12.12 -0.88 11.86
C ARG A 34 -12.70 -2.18 12.41
N TRP A 35 -11.97 -3.28 12.35
CA TRP A 35 -12.47 -4.60 12.70
C TRP A 35 -11.84 -5.13 14.00
N SER A 36 -11.91 -4.34 15.07
CA SER A 36 -11.39 -4.77 16.38
C SER A 36 -12.13 -5.97 17.00
N ARG A 37 -13.33 -6.33 16.49
CA ARG A 37 -14.13 -7.44 17.03
C ARG A 37 -14.97 -8.20 15.99
N PRO A 38 -14.41 -8.74 14.88
CA PRO A 38 -15.21 -9.51 13.91
C PRO A 38 -15.64 -10.88 14.46
N ARG A 39 -14.79 -11.51 15.29
CA ARG A 39 -14.97 -12.88 15.78
C ARG A 39 -16.25 -13.08 16.62
N PRO A 40 -16.62 -12.22 17.57
CA PRO A 40 -17.88 -12.38 18.31
C PRO A 40 -19.11 -12.28 17.43
N ILE A 41 -19.15 -11.30 16.51
CA ILE A 41 -20.28 -11.06 15.62
C ILE A 41 -20.47 -12.21 14.63
N LEU A 42 -19.40 -12.68 14.01
CA LEU A 42 -19.46 -13.83 13.11
C LEU A 42 -19.92 -15.10 13.82
N ARG A 43 -19.46 -15.36 15.06
CA ARG A 43 -19.86 -16.51 15.85
C ARG A 43 -21.35 -16.51 16.23
N GLN A 44 -21.97 -15.35 16.35
CA GLN A 44 -23.39 -15.24 16.68
C GLN A 44 -24.32 -15.56 15.50
N HIS A 45 -23.84 -15.41 14.27
CA HIS A 45 -24.66 -15.48 13.05
C HIS A 45 -24.29 -16.64 12.13
N LEU A 46 -23.14 -17.25 12.31
CA LEU A 46 -22.77 -18.46 11.55
C LEU A 46 -23.33 -19.72 12.20
N PRO A 47 -23.56 -20.80 11.43
CA PRO A 47 -23.93 -22.10 11.99
C PRO A 47 -23.00 -22.53 13.12
N TYR A 48 -23.54 -23.17 14.14
CA TYR A 48 -22.79 -23.58 15.36
C TYR A 48 -21.52 -24.36 15.06
N GLU A 49 -21.49 -25.12 13.96
CA GLU A 49 -20.36 -25.95 13.54
C GLU A 49 -19.24 -25.16 12.82
N ALA A 50 -19.48 -23.88 12.47
CA ALA A 50 -18.49 -23.11 11.71
C ALA A 50 -17.38 -22.57 12.63
N ALA A 51 -16.15 -22.98 12.36
CA ALA A 51 -14.98 -22.44 13.06
C ALA A 51 -14.61 -21.06 12.51
N VAL A 52 -14.34 -20.09 13.39
CA VAL A 52 -13.90 -18.73 12.99
C VAL A 52 -12.44 -18.53 13.40
N PHE A 53 -11.60 -18.36 12.41
CA PHE A 53 -10.18 -18.07 12.52
C PHE A 53 -9.88 -16.60 12.18
N VAL A 54 -8.80 -16.06 12.75
CA VAL A 54 -8.33 -14.69 12.46
C VAL A 54 -6.83 -14.74 12.18
N HIS A 55 -6.42 -14.24 11.02
CA HIS A 55 -5.05 -14.24 10.56
C HIS A 55 -4.56 -12.82 10.21
N TYR A 56 -3.49 -12.35 10.85
CA TYR A 56 -2.88 -11.04 10.58
C TYR A 56 -1.37 -11.07 10.82
N SER A 57 -0.66 -10.09 10.27
CA SER A 57 0.82 -10.05 10.20
C SER A 57 1.51 -10.12 11.56
N ASN A 58 0.89 -9.61 12.61
CA ASN A 58 1.48 -9.50 13.95
C ASN A 58 1.22 -10.76 14.82
N LEU A 59 0.66 -11.84 14.24
CA LEU A 59 0.56 -13.10 14.96
C LEU A 59 1.95 -13.70 15.20
N ASP A 60 2.17 -14.16 16.41
CA ASP A 60 3.31 -15.00 16.75
C ASP A 60 3.38 -16.22 15.79
N PRO A 61 4.59 -16.66 15.36
CA PRO A 61 4.73 -17.76 14.42
C PRO A 61 4.04 -19.06 14.84
N ALA A 62 4.01 -19.38 16.14
CA ALA A 62 3.33 -20.57 16.65
C ALA A 62 1.81 -20.43 16.56
N MET A 63 1.27 -19.26 16.93
CA MET A 63 -0.16 -18.96 16.77
C MET A 63 -0.58 -18.94 15.30
N ARG A 64 0.27 -18.42 14.41
CA ARG A 64 0.01 -18.41 12.98
C ARG A 64 -0.14 -19.83 12.45
N ARG A 65 0.80 -20.73 12.73
CA ARG A 65 0.71 -22.15 12.36
C ARG A 65 -0.54 -22.80 12.92
N ALA A 66 -0.87 -22.58 14.19
CA ALA A 66 -2.08 -23.13 14.80
C ALA A 66 -3.37 -22.67 14.10
N VAL A 67 -3.42 -21.42 13.63
CA VAL A 67 -4.55 -20.90 12.83
C VAL A 67 -4.58 -21.56 11.45
N GLU A 68 -3.45 -21.69 10.78
CA GLU A 68 -3.32 -22.32 9.46
C GLU A 68 -3.71 -23.80 9.50
N ASP A 69 -3.16 -24.55 10.44
CA ASP A 69 -3.46 -25.99 10.66
C ASP A 69 -4.94 -26.19 11.05
N GLY A 70 -5.44 -25.38 11.98
CA GLY A 70 -6.84 -25.45 12.42
C GLY A 70 -7.82 -25.15 11.28
N PHE A 71 -7.53 -24.16 10.45
CA PHE A 71 -8.34 -23.83 9.28
C PHE A 71 -8.28 -24.94 8.22
N ALA A 72 -7.10 -25.53 8.00
CA ALA A 72 -6.91 -26.61 7.04
C ALA A 72 -7.67 -27.89 7.43
N GLN A 73 -7.83 -28.15 8.73
CA GLN A 73 -8.50 -29.37 9.26
C GLN A 73 -10.02 -29.19 9.42
N ALA A 74 -10.50 -27.96 9.53
CA ALA A 74 -11.92 -27.69 9.75
C ALA A 74 -12.75 -28.06 8.52
N SER A 75 -13.91 -28.72 8.73
CA SER A 75 -14.86 -29.05 7.66
C SER A 75 -15.60 -27.81 7.16
N VAL A 76 -16.02 -26.93 8.06
CA VAL A 76 -16.64 -25.64 7.75
C VAL A 76 -15.93 -24.55 8.56
N ALA A 77 -15.37 -23.55 7.88
CA ALA A 77 -14.62 -22.51 8.56
C ALA A 77 -14.68 -21.16 7.83
N VAL A 78 -14.54 -20.09 8.60
CA VAL A 78 -14.31 -18.74 8.09
C VAL A 78 -12.97 -18.24 8.66
N CYS A 79 -12.08 -17.80 7.78
CA CYS A 79 -10.84 -17.13 8.17
C CYS A 79 -10.93 -15.64 7.82
N VAL A 80 -10.92 -14.78 8.83
CA VAL A 80 -10.81 -13.33 8.66
C VAL A 80 -9.35 -12.96 8.60
N ALA A 81 -8.91 -12.36 7.50
CA ALA A 81 -7.52 -12.03 7.29
C ALA A 81 -7.33 -10.61 6.75
N SER A 82 -6.18 -10.01 7.09
CA SER A 82 -5.67 -8.82 6.41
C SER A 82 -4.91 -9.20 5.13
N SER A 83 -4.10 -8.30 4.59
CA SER A 83 -3.23 -8.57 3.43
C SER A 83 -2.21 -9.72 3.60
N THR A 84 -2.08 -10.29 4.80
CA THR A 84 -1.12 -11.36 5.09
C THR A 84 -1.31 -12.62 4.26
N LEU A 85 -2.53 -12.90 3.82
CA LEU A 85 -2.82 -14.05 2.98
C LEU A 85 -2.60 -13.80 1.47
N GLU A 86 -2.11 -12.63 1.08
CA GLU A 86 -1.61 -12.38 -0.28
C GLU A 86 -0.32 -13.17 -0.55
N LEU A 87 0.51 -13.35 0.48
CA LEU A 87 1.79 -14.04 0.38
C LEU A 87 1.61 -15.55 0.55
N GLY A 88 1.69 -16.30 -0.53
CA GLY A 88 2.00 -17.73 -0.70
C GLY A 88 1.72 -18.77 0.38
N ILE A 89 0.95 -18.47 1.43
CA ILE A 89 0.66 -19.38 2.52
C ILE A 89 -0.27 -20.49 2.00
N ASP A 90 0.10 -21.74 2.24
CA ASP A 90 -0.74 -22.89 1.89
C ASP A 90 -1.69 -23.23 3.05
N ILE A 91 -2.85 -22.59 3.05
CA ILE A 91 -3.93 -22.86 4.01
C ILE A 91 -4.97 -23.85 3.48
N GLY A 92 -4.61 -24.64 2.48
CA GLY A 92 -5.50 -25.63 1.86
C GLY A 92 -6.48 -25.02 0.84
N SER A 93 -7.55 -25.76 0.54
CA SER A 93 -8.55 -25.31 -0.42
C SER A 93 -9.51 -24.31 0.20
N ILE A 94 -9.69 -23.19 -0.47
CA ILE A 94 -10.68 -22.16 -0.16
C ILE A 94 -11.73 -22.20 -1.25
N ASP A 95 -13.01 -22.27 -0.88
CA ASP A 95 -14.11 -22.33 -1.85
C ASP A 95 -14.56 -20.94 -2.26
N ASP A 96 -14.75 -20.03 -1.30
CA ASP A 96 -15.21 -18.67 -1.50
C ASP A 96 -14.26 -17.63 -0.92
N VAL A 97 -14.04 -16.55 -1.65
CA VAL A 97 -13.29 -15.38 -1.19
C VAL A 97 -14.22 -14.19 -1.06
N ALA A 98 -14.38 -13.63 0.15
CA ALA A 98 -15.14 -12.41 0.36
C ALA A 98 -14.21 -11.22 0.59
N LEU A 99 -14.36 -10.16 -0.19
CA LEU A 99 -13.57 -8.93 -0.10
C LEU A 99 -14.46 -7.81 0.45
N VAL A 100 -14.12 -7.29 1.61
CA VAL A 100 -14.80 -6.12 2.21
C VAL A 100 -14.00 -4.86 1.88
N GLY A 101 -14.51 -4.08 0.94
CA GLY A 101 -13.79 -3.00 0.28
C GLY A 101 -12.76 -3.49 -0.76
N PRO A 102 -12.54 -2.71 -1.82
CA PRO A 102 -11.64 -3.07 -2.91
C PRO A 102 -10.18 -3.06 -2.48
N PRO A 103 -9.38 -4.05 -2.92
CA PRO A 103 -7.94 -3.98 -2.81
C PRO A 103 -7.38 -2.77 -3.58
N PRO A 104 -6.22 -2.23 -3.16
CA PRO A 104 -5.69 -0.99 -3.74
C PRO A 104 -5.13 -1.18 -5.16
N THR A 105 -4.71 -2.38 -5.52
CA THR A 105 -4.09 -2.69 -6.83
C THR A 105 -4.70 -3.93 -7.45
N LEU A 106 -4.61 -4.04 -8.78
CA LEU A 106 -5.02 -5.24 -9.51
C LEU A 106 -4.24 -6.48 -9.04
N THR A 107 -2.93 -6.34 -8.82
CA THR A 107 -2.09 -7.43 -8.31
C THR A 107 -2.59 -7.94 -6.95
N SER A 108 -2.89 -7.03 -6.00
CA SER A 108 -3.46 -7.39 -4.70
C SER A 108 -4.82 -8.07 -4.86
N PHE A 109 -5.67 -7.58 -5.77
CA PHE A 109 -6.95 -8.22 -6.08
C PHE A 109 -6.77 -9.65 -6.58
N LEU A 110 -5.93 -9.85 -7.61
CA LEU A 110 -5.64 -11.17 -8.19
C LEU A 110 -5.01 -12.12 -7.18
N GLN A 111 -4.07 -11.65 -6.34
CA GLN A 111 -3.45 -12.46 -5.29
C GLN A 111 -4.45 -12.93 -4.24
N ARG A 112 -5.43 -12.10 -3.89
CA ARG A 112 -6.49 -12.48 -2.93
C ARG A 112 -7.48 -13.46 -3.54
N ILE A 113 -8.03 -13.17 -4.72
CA ILE A 113 -9.02 -14.06 -5.35
C ILE A 113 -8.39 -15.39 -5.80
N GLY A 114 -7.11 -15.40 -6.18
CA GLY A 114 -6.34 -16.60 -6.55
C GLY A 114 -6.09 -17.58 -5.39
N ARG A 115 -6.60 -17.28 -4.18
CA ARG A 115 -6.64 -18.25 -3.06
C ARG A 115 -7.81 -19.18 -3.16
N GLY A 116 -8.91 -18.76 -3.81
CA GLY A 116 -10.10 -19.57 -4.02
C GLY A 116 -10.01 -20.50 -5.23
N GLY A 117 -10.84 -21.54 -5.22
CA GLY A 117 -11.10 -22.37 -6.39
C GLY A 117 -9.97 -23.28 -6.88
N ARG A 118 -8.92 -23.52 -6.11
CA ARG A 118 -7.75 -24.33 -6.53
C ARG A 118 -8.10 -25.77 -6.94
N ARG A 119 -9.18 -26.34 -6.42
CA ARG A 119 -9.64 -27.70 -6.76
C ARG A 119 -10.53 -27.73 -7.98
N THR A 120 -11.36 -26.70 -8.16
CA THR A 120 -12.39 -26.66 -9.20
C THR A 120 -11.96 -25.89 -10.44
N GLY A 121 -10.88 -25.10 -10.36
CA GLY A 121 -10.47 -24.15 -11.39
C GLY A 121 -11.40 -22.94 -11.50
N LEU A 122 -12.45 -22.86 -10.68
CA LEU A 122 -13.41 -21.76 -10.65
C LEU A 122 -13.28 -21.00 -9.33
N THR A 123 -12.96 -19.71 -9.42
CA THR A 123 -12.87 -18.83 -8.26
C THR A 123 -14.20 -18.16 -8.00
N SER A 124 -14.80 -18.42 -6.83
CA SER A 124 -15.99 -17.72 -6.33
C SER A 124 -15.56 -16.53 -5.50
N VAL A 125 -15.99 -15.33 -5.88
CA VAL A 125 -15.63 -14.07 -5.20
C VAL A 125 -16.86 -13.26 -4.86
N LEU A 126 -16.97 -12.86 -3.60
CA LEU A 126 -17.98 -11.93 -3.10
C LEU A 126 -17.33 -10.57 -2.86
N CYS A 127 -17.71 -9.55 -3.62
CA CYS A 127 -17.26 -8.17 -3.46
C CYS A 127 -18.30 -7.38 -2.66
N LEU A 128 -17.90 -6.82 -1.51
CA LEU A 128 -18.76 -6.07 -0.60
C LEU A 128 -18.30 -4.60 -0.56
N PRO A 129 -18.86 -3.72 -1.41
CA PRO A 129 -18.56 -2.29 -1.39
C PRO A 129 -19.31 -1.62 -0.23
N ARG A 130 -18.70 -0.59 0.36
CA ARG A 130 -19.28 0.23 1.44
C ARG A 130 -19.76 1.60 0.94
N SER A 131 -19.42 1.93 -0.31
CA SER A 131 -19.81 3.18 -0.96
C SER A 131 -19.93 3.01 -2.48
N PRO A 132 -20.60 3.93 -3.20
CA PRO A 132 -20.62 3.93 -4.66
C PRO A 132 -19.22 3.97 -5.28
N LEU A 133 -18.27 4.68 -4.67
CA LEU A 133 -16.87 4.72 -5.10
C LEU A 133 -16.20 3.34 -5.01
N GLU A 134 -16.39 2.61 -3.90
CA GLU A 134 -15.87 1.24 -3.76
C GLU A 134 -16.53 0.27 -4.74
N GLN A 135 -17.81 0.45 -5.03
CA GLN A 135 -18.52 -0.34 -6.05
C GLN A 135 -17.91 -0.12 -7.44
N ALA A 136 -17.66 1.14 -7.81
CA ALA A 136 -17.01 1.47 -9.09
C ALA A 136 -15.59 0.89 -9.17
N ARG A 137 -14.81 0.92 -8.08
CA ARG A 137 -13.48 0.30 -8.02
C ARG A 137 -13.54 -1.22 -8.17
N PHE A 138 -14.49 -1.91 -7.53
CA PHE A 138 -14.66 -3.35 -7.73
C PHE A 138 -15.01 -3.69 -9.17
N ALA A 139 -15.92 -2.94 -9.79
CA ALA A 139 -16.25 -3.11 -11.19
C ALA A 139 -15.02 -2.91 -12.11
N ALA A 140 -14.19 -1.89 -11.82
CA ALA A 140 -12.95 -1.64 -12.54
C ALA A 140 -11.94 -2.80 -12.37
N LEU A 141 -11.73 -3.28 -11.14
CA LEU A 141 -10.84 -4.41 -10.85
C LEU A 141 -11.27 -5.69 -11.55
N LEU A 142 -12.58 -5.98 -11.55
CA LEU A 142 -13.13 -7.15 -12.26
C LEU A 142 -12.95 -7.03 -13.78
N ALA A 143 -13.20 -5.86 -14.36
CA ALA A 143 -12.98 -5.61 -15.78
C ALA A 143 -11.52 -5.77 -16.18
N LEU A 144 -10.59 -5.23 -15.39
CA LEU A 144 -9.14 -5.37 -15.61
C LEU A 144 -8.69 -6.83 -15.45
N ALA A 145 -9.23 -7.57 -14.49
CA ALA A 145 -8.89 -8.97 -14.25
C ALA A 145 -9.33 -9.91 -15.38
N GLN A 146 -10.42 -9.55 -16.10
CA GLN A 146 -10.94 -10.30 -17.23
C GLN A 146 -10.27 -9.95 -18.57
N SER A 147 -9.51 -8.87 -18.61
CA SER A 147 -8.85 -8.40 -19.82
C SER A 147 -7.51 -9.11 -20.00
N PRO A 148 -7.28 -9.86 -21.10
CA PRO A 148 -6.01 -10.56 -21.35
C PRO A 148 -4.83 -9.61 -21.56
N SER A 149 -5.09 -8.36 -21.88
CA SER A 149 -4.16 -7.25 -21.88
C SER A 149 -4.96 -6.01 -21.47
N PRO A 150 -4.77 -5.48 -20.25
CA PRO A 150 -5.41 -4.23 -19.87
C PRO A 150 -4.83 -3.12 -20.74
N SER A 151 -5.38 -2.95 -21.93
CA SER A 151 -5.13 -1.76 -22.73
C SER A 151 -5.72 -0.61 -21.95
N LEU A 152 -4.83 0.15 -21.31
CA LEU A 152 -5.20 1.47 -20.82
C LEU A 152 -5.85 2.22 -22.00
N PRO A 153 -6.95 2.94 -21.75
CA PRO A 153 -7.66 3.69 -22.79
C PRO A 153 -6.79 4.67 -23.56
N ILE A 154 -5.67 5.11 -22.97
CA ILE A 154 -4.60 5.84 -23.64
C ILE A 154 -3.50 4.82 -23.90
N PRO A 155 -3.09 4.57 -25.17
CA PRO A 155 -1.98 3.70 -25.49
C PRO A 155 -0.67 4.35 -25.03
N LEU A 156 -0.44 4.28 -23.73
CA LEU A 156 0.85 4.64 -23.15
C LEU A 156 1.76 3.43 -23.37
N ALA A 157 2.87 3.64 -24.06
CA ALA A 157 3.89 2.60 -24.20
C ALA A 157 4.25 2.11 -22.78
N PRO A 158 4.25 0.79 -22.52
CA PRO A 158 4.67 0.26 -21.24
C PRO A 158 6.13 0.64 -21.01
N SER A 159 6.36 1.59 -20.10
CA SER A 159 7.72 1.87 -19.66
C SER A 159 8.18 0.69 -18.79
N PRO A 160 9.36 0.12 -19.04
CA PRO A 160 9.91 -0.88 -18.14
C PRO A 160 10.02 -0.27 -16.74
N PRO A 161 9.73 -1.06 -15.68
CA PRO A 161 9.82 -0.53 -14.32
C PRO A 161 11.26 -0.04 -14.08
N PRO A 162 11.43 1.18 -13.54
CA PRO A 162 12.75 1.73 -13.32
C PRO A 162 13.53 0.88 -12.32
N PHE A 163 14.84 0.79 -12.50
CA PHE A 163 15.71 0.09 -11.58
C PHE A 163 15.60 0.71 -10.15
N ARG A 164 15.51 -0.15 -9.15
CA ARG A 164 15.41 0.25 -7.74
C ARG A 164 16.76 0.11 -7.04
N PRO A 165 17.53 1.18 -6.81
CA PRO A 165 18.84 1.10 -6.17
C PRO A 165 18.82 0.50 -4.76
N SER A 166 17.68 0.51 -4.07
CA SER A 166 17.49 -0.17 -2.77
C SER A 166 17.80 -1.67 -2.83
N VAL A 167 17.68 -2.30 -4.01
CA VAL A 167 18.09 -3.69 -4.24
C VAL A 167 19.61 -3.85 -4.05
N LEU A 168 20.42 -2.87 -4.43
CA LEU A 168 21.88 -2.94 -4.24
C LEU A 168 22.26 -2.94 -2.76
N VAL A 169 21.52 -2.22 -1.93
CA VAL A 169 21.71 -2.26 -0.47
C VAL A 169 21.41 -3.67 0.05
N GLN A 170 20.28 -4.25 -0.34
CA GLN A 170 19.90 -5.61 0.04
C GLN A 170 20.93 -6.63 -0.42
N GLN A 171 21.38 -6.52 -1.67
CA GLN A 171 22.39 -7.43 -2.24
C GLN A 171 23.75 -7.26 -1.55
N THR A 172 24.14 -6.06 -1.17
CA THR A 172 25.36 -5.82 -0.37
C THR A 172 25.30 -6.59 0.95
N PHE A 173 24.16 -6.54 1.64
CA PHE A 173 23.99 -7.27 2.91
C PHE A 173 24.02 -8.80 2.70
N SER A 174 23.39 -9.28 1.63
CA SER A 174 23.42 -10.69 1.27
C SER A 174 24.82 -11.18 0.91
N LEU A 175 25.58 -10.44 0.12
CA LEU A 175 26.97 -10.77 -0.24
C LEU A 175 27.87 -10.86 1.00
N LEU A 176 27.72 -9.92 1.95
CA LEU A 176 28.50 -9.93 3.20
C LEU A 176 28.25 -11.21 4.03
N LYS A 177 27.01 -11.69 4.04
CA LYS A 177 26.66 -12.93 4.76
C LYS A 177 27.10 -14.21 4.03
N GLN A 178 27.19 -14.14 2.70
CA GLN A 178 27.63 -15.27 1.87
C GLN A 178 29.15 -15.33 1.72
N SER A 179 29.85 -14.21 1.91
CA SER A 179 31.30 -14.11 1.73
C SER A 179 32.04 -14.92 2.81
N PRO A 180 32.91 -15.89 2.46
CA PRO A 180 33.73 -16.62 3.42
C PRO A 180 34.65 -15.72 4.24
N SER A 181 35.10 -14.58 3.66
CA SER A 181 35.93 -13.60 4.35
C SER A 181 35.13 -12.64 5.24
N GLY A 182 33.78 -12.68 5.14
CA GLY A 182 32.90 -11.71 5.79
C GLY A 182 33.14 -10.27 5.32
N ALA A 183 33.61 -10.09 4.08
CA ALA A 183 33.93 -8.80 3.51
C ALA A 183 33.42 -8.72 2.06
N VAL A 184 33.15 -7.50 1.58
CA VAL A 184 32.88 -7.19 0.17
C VAL A 184 33.78 -6.05 -0.30
N ARG A 185 34.06 -6.06 -1.60
CA ARG A 185 34.77 -5.00 -2.32
C ARG A 185 33.88 -4.34 -3.34
N LEU A 186 34.26 -3.17 -3.83
CA LEU A 186 33.53 -2.49 -4.89
C LEU A 186 33.33 -3.39 -6.13
N ALA A 187 34.32 -4.18 -6.49
CA ALA A 187 34.27 -5.13 -7.61
C ALA A 187 33.16 -6.20 -7.43
N ASP A 188 32.85 -6.60 -6.20
CA ASP A 188 31.80 -7.58 -5.93
C ASP A 188 30.40 -7.00 -6.19
N LEU A 189 30.19 -5.72 -5.82
CA LEU A 189 28.97 -5.00 -6.16
C LEU A 189 28.87 -4.74 -7.66
N ARG A 190 29.98 -4.40 -8.34
CA ARG A 190 30.01 -4.16 -9.77
C ARG A 190 29.51 -5.36 -10.57
N ARG A 191 29.83 -6.57 -10.14
CA ARG A 191 29.40 -7.80 -10.81
C ARG A 191 27.89 -8.05 -10.77
N ILE A 192 27.20 -7.51 -9.79
CA ILE A 192 25.75 -7.70 -9.60
C ILE A 192 24.93 -6.47 -9.97
N ALA A 193 25.56 -5.30 -10.07
CA ALA A 193 24.88 -4.06 -10.41
C ALA A 193 24.62 -4.00 -11.92
N PRO A 194 23.49 -3.41 -12.36
CA PRO A 194 23.26 -3.10 -13.76
C PRO A 194 24.39 -2.25 -14.36
N ALA A 195 24.61 -2.40 -15.67
CA ALA A 195 25.71 -1.70 -16.36
C ALA A 195 25.59 -0.16 -16.26
N GLU A 196 24.37 0.33 -16.22
CA GLU A 196 24.02 1.75 -16.16
C GLU A 196 24.36 2.40 -14.80
N VAL A 197 24.58 1.60 -13.75
CA VAL A 197 24.94 2.12 -12.44
C VAL A 197 26.46 2.35 -12.38
N GLU A 198 26.87 3.58 -12.21
CA GLU A 198 28.28 3.95 -12.16
C GLU A 198 28.95 3.46 -10.85
N ASP A 199 30.26 3.19 -10.95
CA ASP A 199 31.09 2.82 -9.76
C ASP A 199 31.07 3.88 -8.67
N ARG A 200 30.90 5.16 -9.05
CA ARG A 200 30.72 6.26 -8.09
C ARG A 200 29.49 6.05 -7.22
N ALA A 201 28.37 5.69 -7.83
CA ALA A 201 27.12 5.43 -7.10
C ALA A 201 27.23 4.22 -6.16
N LEU A 202 27.88 3.14 -6.62
CA LEU A 202 28.15 1.97 -5.78
C LEU A 202 29.02 2.31 -4.57
N ARG A 203 30.06 3.13 -4.77
CA ARG A 203 30.92 3.61 -3.69
C ARG A 203 30.15 4.50 -2.71
N GLN A 204 29.31 5.42 -3.21
CA GLN A 204 28.48 6.26 -2.38
C GLN A 204 27.53 5.44 -1.48
N ILE A 205 26.94 4.35 -2.01
CA ILE A 205 26.11 3.44 -1.20
C ILE A 205 26.93 2.81 -0.08
N LEU A 206 28.10 2.26 -0.37
CA LEU A 206 28.96 1.63 0.63
C LEU A 206 29.41 2.62 1.72
N ASP A 207 29.78 3.84 1.31
CA ASP A 207 30.22 4.88 2.24
C ASP A 207 29.08 5.39 3.11
N HIS A 208 27.88 5.54 2.52
CA HIS A 208 26.68 5.93 3.26
C HIS A 208 26.26 4.85 4.27
N LEU A 209 26.27 3.58 3.89
CA LEU A 209 26.01 2.46 4.80
C LEU A 209 27.04 2.41 5.94
N THR A 210 28.27 2.81 5.67
CA THR A 210 29.32 2.94 6.70
C THR A 210 29.00 4.08 7.67
N ALA A 211 28.63 5.25 7.16
CA ALA A 211 28.21 6.38 7.99
C ALA A 211 26.98 6.07 8.85
N LEU A 212 26.04 5.26 8.33
CA LEU A 212 24.88 4.80 9.08
C LEU A 212 25.18 3.67 10.09
N GLY A 213 26.39 3.13 10.15
CA GLY A 213 26.78 2.07 11.08
C GLY A 213 26.31 0.66 10.69
N PHE A 214 25.90 0.44 9.44
CA PHE A 214 25.64 -0.90 8.90
C PHE A 214 26.91 -1.60 8.45
N LEU A 215 27.88 -0.83 7.94
CA LEU A 215 29.17 -1.30 7.51
C LEU A 215 30.29 -0.63 8.30
N ARG A 216 31.48 -1.23 8.27
CA ARG A 216 32.75 -0.63 8.72
C ARG A 216 33.81 -0.87 7.67
N ARG A 217 34.76 0.05 7.56
CA ARG A 217 35.95 -0.13 6.68
C ARG A 217 36.80 -1.29 7.20
N GLY A 218 37.19 -2.16 6.29
CA GLY A 218 38.22 -3.18 6.47
C GLY A 218 39.57 -2.72 5.88
N GLY A 219 40.52 -3.64 5.78
CA GLY A 219 41.75 -3.38 5.04
C GLY A 219 41.58 -3.45 3.52
N LEU A 220 42.47 -2.83 2.75
CA LEU A 220 42.60 -3.00 1.29
C LEU A 220 41.31 -2.73 0.49
N GLY A 221 40.54 -1.71 0.86
CA GLY A 221 39.32 -1.33 0.13
C GLY A 221 38.15 -2.31 0.34
N GLU A 222 38.12 -2.97 1.48
CA GLU A 222 37.04 -3.85 1.91
C GLU A 222 36.05 -3.15 2.82
N TRP A 223 34.80 -3.60 2.77
CA TRP A 223 33.76 -3.27 3.73
C TRP A 223 33.33 -4.53 4.46
N ARG A 224 33.12 -4.44 5.77
CA ARG A 224 32.71 -5.54 6.64
C ARG A 224 31.44 -5.19 7.40
N PRO A 225 30.67 -6.18 7.87
CA PRO A 225 29.49 -5.93 8.68
C PRO A 225 29.84 -5.11 9.93
N ALA A 226 28.95 -4.19 10.30
CA ALA A 226 28.94 -3.52 11.60
C ALA A 226 27.72 -3.97 12.42
N GLN A 227 27.60 -3.48 13.66
CA GLN A 227 26.60 -3.90 14.64
C GLN A 227 25.16 -3.93 14.08
N ARG A 228 24.76 -2.86 13.42
CA ARG A 228 23.38 -2.74 12.88
C ARG A 228 23.04 -3.78 11.82
N LEU A 229 24.04 -4.19 11.02
CA LEU A 229 23.81 -5.25 10.03
C LEU A 229 23.67 -6.61 10.71
N HIS A 230 24.43 -6.89 11.76
CA HIS A 230 24.24 -8.14 12.53
C HIS A 230 22.84 -8.19 13.12
N GLU A 231 22.35 -7.14 13.73
CA GLU A 231 21.00 -7.05 14.28
C GLU A 231 19.89 -7.30 13.23
N LEU A 232 20.03 -6.76 12.00
CA LEU A 232 19.10 -7.04 10.91
C LEU A 232 19.18 -8.50 10.44
N ALA A 233 20.41 -9.06 10.38
CA ALA A 233 20.63 -10.43 9.94
C ALA A 233 20.07 -11.45 10.93
N ASP A 234 20.24 -11.21 12.23
CA ASP A 234 19.73 -12.09 13.30
C ASP A 234 18.20 -12.12 13.30
N ARG A 235 17.55 -11.03 12.86
CA ARG A 235 16.10 -10.99 12.63
C ARG A 235 15.64 -11.51 11.26
N HIS A 236 16.55 -12.04 10.44
CA HIS A 236 16.29 -12.50 9.07
C HIS A 236 15.73 -11.41 8.13
N GLU A 237 16.02 -10.16 8.41
CA GLU A 237 15.47 -9.00 7.72
C GLU A 237 16.27 -8.53 6.50
N ILE A 238 17.38 -9.18 6.18
CA ILE A 238 18.27 -8.81 5.05
C ILE A 238 17.96 -9.56 3.74
N TYR A 239 17.10 -10.56 3.77
CA TYR A 239 16.89 -11.45 2.63
C TYR A 239 15.85 -10.97 1.62
N SER A 240 15.11 -9.90 1.94
CA SER A 240 14.07 -9.34 1.07
C SER A 240 14.13 -7.81 1.07
N ASN A 241 13.90 -7.21 -0.11
CA ASN A 241 13.68 -5.77 -0.24
C ASN A 241 12.21 -5.37 -0.05
N ILE A 242 11.38 -6.32 0.41
CA ILE A 242 9.95 -6.12 0.74
C ILE A 242 9.83 -6.07 2.26
N GLY A 243 9.03 -5.16 2.78
CA GLY A 243 8.77 -5.03 4.21
C GLY A 243 8.91 -3.61 4.73
N ALA A 244 8.84 -3.45 6.04
CA ALA A 244 8.96 -2.15 6.68
C ALA A 244 10.39 -1.60 6.60
N ASP A 245 10.48 -0.28 6.59
CA ASP A 245 11.74 0.47 6.59
C ASP A 245 12.60 0.07 7.80
N PRO A 246 13.88 -0.31 7.61
CA PRO A 246 14.77 -0.66 8.71
C PRO A 246 15.09 0.52 9.65
N LEU A 247 14.84 1.75 9.24
CA LEU A 247 14.94 2.95 10.08
C LEU A 247 13.60 3.34 10.74
N ALA A 248 12.50 2.64 10.48
CA ALA A 248 11.24 2.89 11.15
C ALA A 248 11.36 2.68 12.66
N LEU A 249 10.68 3.53 13.42
CA LEU A 249 10.63 3.42 14.88
C LEU A 249 10.01 2.09 15.29
N GLN A 250 10.67 1.34 16.13
CA GLN A 250 10.14 0.13 16.74
C GLN A 250 9.37 0.47 18.01
N VAL A 251 8.12 0.05 18.10
CA VAL A 251 7.36 0.06 19.35
C VAL A 251 7.70 -1.23 20.09
N VAL A 252 8.32 -1.11 21.25
CA VAL A 252 8.76 -2.26 22.05
C VAL A 252 8.09 -2.23 23.41
N ASP A 253 7.75 -3.40 23.92
CA ASP A 253 7.35 -3.54 25.32
C ASP A 253 8.51 -3.10 26.21
N ALA A 254 8.27 -2.12 27.09
CA ALA A 254 9.32 -1.47 27.86
C ALA A 254 10.01 -2.41 28.85
N PHE A 255 9.34 -3.49 29.23
CA PHE A 255 9.81 -4.45 30.23
C PHE A 255 10.57 -5.62 29.61
N SER A 256 9.98 -6.22 28.58
CA SER A 256 10.53 -7.41 27.90
C SER A 256 11.44 -7.10 26.73
N GLY A 257 11.43 -5.85 26.22
CA GLY A 257 12.12 -5.48 24.98
C GLY A 257 11.53 -6.06 23.71
N ARG A 258 10.43 -6.81 23.80
CA ARG A 258 9.76 -7.44 22.65
C ARG A 258 9.21 -6.38 21.70
N VAL A 259 9.51 -6.50 20.41
CA VAL A 259 8.96 -5.64 19.37
C VAL A 259 7.47 -5.95 19.21
N LEU A 260 6.63 -4.95 19.41
CA LEU A 260 5.17 -5.02 19.27
C LEU A 260 4.70 -4.55 17.88
N ALA A 261 5.36 -3.50 17.35
CA ALA A 261 5.00 -2.91 16.06
C ALA A 261 6.14 -2.04 15.51
N GLN A 262 5.95 -1.53 14.29
CA GLN A 262 6.79 -0.47 13.72
C GLN A 262 5.90 0.73 13.33
N THR A 263 6.40 1.95 13.51
CA THR A 263 5.66 3.18 13.22
C THR A 263 6.58 4.25 12.64
N GLY A 264 6.04 5.10 11.77
CA GLY A 264 6.70 6.35 11.36
C GLY A 264 6.34 7.54 12.25
N GLN A 265 5.43 7.35 13.21
CA GLN A 265 4.98 8.42 14.08
C GLN A 265 5.90 8.55 15.30
N MET A 266 6.50 9.74 15.43
CA MET A 266 7.20 10.12 16.66
C MET A 266 6.17 10.38 17.75
N ARG A 267 6.41 9.82 18.94
CA ARG A 267 5.60 10.04 20.14
C ARG A 267 6.48 10.47 21.29
N SER A 268 5.94 11.33 22.13
CA SER A 268 6.64 11.81 23.32
C SER A 268 6.39 10.89 24.53
N LYS A 269 7.30 10.91 25.50
CA LYS A 269 7.09 10.21 26.77
C LYS A 269 5.82 10.72 27.45
N GLY A 270 4.99 9.81 27.97
CA GLY A 270 3.69 10.09 28.60
C GLY A 270 2.52 10.12 27.61
N GLU A 271 2.76 10.12 26.29
CA GLU A 271 1.65 10.02 25.33
C GLU A 271 1.08 8.61 25.32
N THR A 272 -0.25 8.55 25.19
CA THR A 272 -0.99 7.28 25.09
C THR A 272 -1.54 7.07 23.69
N PHE A 273 -1.63 5.79 23.27
CA PHE A 273 -2.22 5.42 22.00
C PHE A 273 -2.72 3.97 22.00
N LEU A 274 -3.62 3.65 21.07
CA LEU A 274 -4.13 2.29 20.90
C LEU A 274 -3.26 1.48 19.94
N LEU A 275 -2.84 0.29 20.40
CA LEU A 275 -2.14 -0.70 19.58
C LEU A 275 -2.76 -2.08 19.81
N GLY A 276 -3.31 -2.69 18.74
CA GLY A 276 -3.94 -4.00 18.85
C GLY A 276 -5.12 -4.05 19.83
N GLY A 277 -5.84 -2.93 20.00
CA GLY A 277 -6.96 -2.80 20.94
C GLY A 277 -6.55 -2.62 22.41
N ARG A 278 -5.25 -2.42 22.69
CA ARG A 278 -4.72 -2.12 24.02
C ARG A 278 -4.28 -0.66 24.08
N LEU A 279 -4.64 0.03 25.16
CA LEU A 279 -4.11 1.36 25.45
C LEU A 279 -2.69 1.21 25.99
N LEU A 280 -1.74 1.86 25.34
CA LEU A 280 -0.34 1.86 25.72
C LEU A 280 0.15 3.28 25.94
N GLU A 281 1.09 3.45 26.88
CA GLU A 281 1.77 4.70 27.21
C GLU A 281 3.25 4.59 26.85
N VAL A 282 3.82 5.65 26.26
CA VAL A 282 5.25 5.76 26.01
C VAL A 282 5.98 6.09 27.30
N VAL A 283 6.77 5.17 27.82
CA VAL A 283 7.55 5.36 29.05
C VAL A 283 8.97 5.84 28.80
N TRP A 284 9.56 5.44 27.67
CA TRP A 284 10.84 5.93 27.22
C TRP A 284 10.93 5.91 25.68
N ARG A 285 11.83 6.66 25.12
CA ARG A 285 12.16 6.60 23.69
C ARG A 285 13.66 6.78 23.47
N ASP A 286 14.16 6.14 22.43
CA ASP A 286 15.46 6.45 21.81
C ASP A 286 15.26 6.87 20.34
N ARG A 287 16.32 6.94 19.57
CA ARG A 287 16.29 7.37 18.15
C ARG A 287 15.49 6.42 17.26
N TYR A 288 15.33 5.15 17.64
CA TYR A 288 14.77 4.08 16.82
C TYR A 288 13.67 3.28 17.52
N ARG A 289 13.44 3.52 18.82
CA ARG A 289 12.49 2.73 19.61
C ARG A 289 11.65 3.60 20.52
N LEU A 290 10.40 3.18 20.65
CA LEU A 290 9.47 3.68 21.65
C LEU A 290 9.19 2.54 22.64
N GLY A 291 9.64 2.68 23.88
CA GLY A 291 9.32 1.76 24.95
C GLY A 291 7.95 2.08 25.52
N VAL A 292 7.04 1.11 25.48
CA VAL A 292 5.66 1.29 25.89
C VAL A 292 5.25 0.30 26.97
N GLN A 293 4.26 0.69 27.78
CA GLN A 293 3.62 -0.14 28.78
C GLN A 293 2.10 -0.05 28.67
N PRO A 294 1.33 -1.03 29.19
CA PRO A 294 -0.12 -0.90 29.32
C PRO A 294 -0.49 0.34 30.14
N ALA A 295 -1.43 1.13 29.64
CA ALA A 295 -1.97 2.28 30.36
C ALA A 295 -3.38 1.98 30.85
N ALA A 296 -3.73 2.54 32.02
CA ALA A 296 -5.09 2.53 32.56
C ALA A 296 -5.81 3.81 32.12
N GLY A 297 -7.06 3.71 31.67
CA GLY A 297 -7.87 4.88 31.32
C GLY A 297 -8.83 4.60 30.15
N GLN A 298 -9.57 5.63 29.75
CA GLN A 298 -10.36 5.57 28.53
C GLN A 298 -9.41 5.58 27.30
N PRO A 299 -9.72 4.81 26.25
CA PRO A 299 -8.90 4.82 25.05
C PRO A 299 -8.88 6.23 24.46
N ALA A 300 -7.68 6.77 24.29
CA ALA A 300 -7.51 7.99 23.50
C ALA A 300 -8.13 7.76 22.10
N GLU A 301 -8.76 8.78 21.51
CA GLU A 301 -9.36 8.70 20.18
C GLU A 301 -8.32 8.34 19.10
N GLU A 302 -7.05 8.47 19.41
CA GLU A 302 -5.95 8.29 18.49
C GLU A 302 -5.37 6.88 18.52
N THR A 303 -5.71 6.10 17.51
CA THR A 303 -5.08 4.79 17.24
C THR A 303 -3.72 5.02 16.61
N LEU A 304 -2.69 4.26 17.03
CA LEU A 304 -1.40 4.26 16.34
C LEU A 304 -1.63 3.89 14.87
N ARG A 305 -1.35 4.81 13.98
CA ARG A 305 -1.35 4.51 12.55
C ARG A 305 -0.09 3.68 12.27
N PHE A 306 -0.29 2.43 11.94
CA PHE A 306 0.80 1.63 11.38
C PHE A 306 1.32 2.31 10.12
N VAL A 307 2.62 2.23 9.89
CA VAL A 307 3.21 2.55 8.59
C VAL A 307 2.84 1.43 7.62
N THR A 308 1.58 1.33 7.31
CA THR A 308 1.19 0.89 5.98
C THR A 308 1.30 2.16 5.15
N ALA A 309 2.21 2.17 4.18
CA ALA A 309 2.18 3.20 3.16
C ALA A 309 0.73 3.39 2.73
N PRO A 310 0.20 4.64 2.69
CA PRO A 310 -1.14 4.85 2.20
C PRO A 310 -1.21 4.17 0.85
N PHE A 311 -2.11 3.20 0.71
CA PHE A 311 -2.27 2.49 -0.56
C PHE A 311 -2.76 3.49 -1.58
N ALA A 312 -1.88 3.86 -2.50
CA ALA A 312 -2.26 4.70 -3.61
C ALA A 312 -3.10 3.89 -4.60
N VAL A 313 -4.21 4.46 -5.03
CA VAL A 313 -4.97 3.93 -6.17
C VAL A 313 -4.20 4.32 -7.43
N PRO A 314 -3.72 3.32 -8.21
CA PRO A 314 -2.92 3.60 -9.39
C PRO A 314 -3.78 4.10 -10.57
N LEU A 315 -3.09 4.62 -11.57
CA LEU A 315 -3.69 5.21 -12.76
C LEU A 315 -4.62 4.24 -13.51
N ASP A 316 -4.21 2.98 -13.67
CA ASP A 316 -4.96 1.96 -14.43
C ASP A 316 -6.33 1.69 -13.82
N ILE A 317 -6.42 1.55 -12.50
CA ILE A 317 -7.71 1.39 -11.80
C ILE A 317 -8.56 2.66 -11.97
N SER A 318 -7.95 3.85 -11.80
CA SER A 318 -8.69 5.11 -11.94
C SER A 318 -9.22 5.33 -13.35
N GLN A 319 -8.44 4.99 -14.37
CA GLN A 319 -8.86 5.05 -15.77
C GLN A 319 -9.95 4.01 -16.08
N ALA A 320 -9.88 2.82 -15.48
CA ALA A 320 -10.95 1.82 -15.62
C ALA A 320 -12.26 2.31 -14.97
N VAL A 321 -12.21 3.03 -13.83
CA VAL A 321 -13.38 3.69 -13.25
C VAL A 321 -13.93 4.76 -14.20
N ALA A 322 -13.09 5.58 -14.85
CA ALA A 322 -13.53 6.54 -15.87
C ALA A 322 -14.28 5.87 -17.02
N GLY A 323 -13.75 4.74 -17.52
CA GLY A 323 -14.43 3.94 -18.54
C GLY A 323 -15.80 3.41 -18.09
N GLN A 324 -15.94 2.98 -16.83
CA GLN A 324 -17.23 2.59 -16.25
C GLN A 324 -18.23 3.76 -16.17
N MET A 325 -17.73 4.98 -16.04
CA MET A 325 -18.56 6.20 -16.12
C MET A 325 -18.94 6.57 -17.56
N GLY A 326 -18.36 5.94 -18.58
CA GLY A 326 -18.59 6.25 -19.98
C GLY A 326 -17.74 7.39 -20.51
N LEU A 327 -16.66 7.76 -19.80
CA LEU A 327 -15.69 8.72 -20.28
C LEU A 327 -14.73 8.07 -21.27
N ALA A 328 -14.42 8.78 -22.34
CA ALA A 328 -13.40 8.35 -23.29
C ALA A 328 -11.98 8.55 -22.72
N PRO A 329 -10.97 7.88 -23.28
CA PRO A 329 -9.59 8.06 -22.88
C PRO A 329 -9.15 9.52 -22.89
N GLY A 330 -8.52 9.99 -21.81
CA GLY A 330 -8.06 11.36 -21.64
C GLY A 330 -9.17 12.38 -21.30
N GLN A 331 -10.44 11.96 -21.24
CA GLN A 331 -11.50 12.84 -20.82
C GLN A 331 -11.56 13.01 -19.30
N MET A 332 -11.70 14.27 -18.88
CA MET A 332 -12.04 14.67 -17.51
C MET A 332 -13.43 15.31 -17.52
N ALA A 333 -14.12 15.29 -16.39
CA ALA A 333 -15.43 15.92 -16.27
C ALA A 333 -15.40 17.03 -15.23
N LEU A 334 -15.89 18.22 -15.62
CA LEU A 334 -16.03 19.37 -14.74
C LEU A 334 -17.50 19.52 -14.34
N VAL A 335 -17.78 19.45 -13.05
CA VAL A 335 -19.11 19.55 -12.47
C VAL A 335 -19.18 20.79 -11.58
N HIS A 336 -20.00 21.75 -11.93
CA HIS A 336 -20.23 22.92 -11.07
C HIS A 336 -21.20 22.60 -9.94
N ASP A 337 -20.88 23.04 -8.73
CA ASP A 337 -21.75 23.02 -7.56
C ASP A 337 -21.88 24.47 -6.98
N GLU A 338 -22.63 24.62 -5.88
CA GLU A 338 -22.87 25.92 -5.25
C GLU A 338 -21.61 26.58 -4.64
N THR A 339 -20.56 25.79 -4.43
CA THR A 339 -19.32 26.21 -3.75
C THR A 339 -18.10 26.29 -4.67
N GLY A 340 -18.26 26.02 -5.99
CA GLY A 340 -17.17 26.03 -6.96
C GLY A 340 -17.35 24.96 -8.02
N ALA A 341 -16.27 24.25 -8.33
CA ALA A 341 -16.28 23.19 -9.32
C ALA A 341 -15.58 21.91 -8.82
N LEU A 342 -16.03 20.77 -9.32
CA LEU A 342 -15.44 19.45 -9.08
C LEU A 342 -14.83 18.96 -10.39
N LEU A 343 -13.52 18.74 -10.41
CA LEU A 343 -12.81 18.17 -11.55
C LEU A 343 -12.60 16.67 -11.29
N PHE A 344 -13.33 15.82 -12.01
CA PHE A 344 -13.14 14.38 -12.02
C PHE A 344 -12.08 14.03 -13.05
N HIS A 345 -10.83 13.85 -12.59
CA HIS A 345 -9.64 13.63 -13.42
C HIS A 345 -9.33 12.15 -13.69
N PHE A 346 -9.65 11.24 -12.78
CA PHE A 346 -9.40 9.80 -12.87
C PHE A 346 -7.93 9.41 -13.11
N TRP A 347 -6.99 10.12 -12.49
CA TRP A 347 -5.54 9.87 -12.64
C TRP A 347 -4.89 9.18 -11.45
N GLY A 348 -5.70 8.71 -10.51
CA GLY A 348 -5.21 8.06 -9.29
C GLY A 348 -4.58 9.03 -8.30
N ASP A 349 -3.99 8.48 -7.26
CA ASP A 349 -3.47 9.30 -6.17
C ASP A 349 -2.21 10.08 -6.57
N LEU A 350 -1.25 9.44 -7.25
CA LEU A 350 0.02 10.06 -7.59
C LEU A 350 -0.17 11.21 -8.58
N TYR A 351 -0.76 10.93 -9.72
CA TYR A 351 -0.94 11.95 -10.76
C TYR A 351 -2.05 12.95 -10.44
N GLY A 352 -3.03 12.56 -9.61
CA GLY A 352 -4.00 13.49 -9.05
C GLY A 352 -3.36 14.52 -8.10
N ALA A 353 -2.36 14.10 -7.31
CA ALA A 353 -1.60 15.03 -6.47
C ALA A 353 -0.75 15.99 -7.30
N LEU A 354 -0.09 15.49 -8.36
CA LEU A 354 0.70 16.33 -9.26
C LEU A 354 -0.20 17.32 -10.03
N LEU A 355 -1.34 16.86 -10.52
CA LEU A 355 -2.33 17.73 -11.18
C LEU A 355 -2.78 18.85 -10.25
N ALA A 356 -3.16 18.51 -9.00
CA ALA A 356 -3.57 19.51 -8.02
C ALA A 356 -2.48 20.56 -7.78
N ALA A 357 -1.21 20.13 -7.67
CA ALA A 357 -0.10 21.05 -7.46
C ALA A 357 0.23 21.92 -8.69
N MET A 358 0.10 21.37 -9.90
CA MET A 358 0.25 22.14 -11.14
C MET A 358 -0.82 23.22 -11.22
N LEU A 359 -2.09 22.85 -10.97
CA LEU A 359 -3.19 23.80 -11.00
C LEU A 359 -3.09 24.84 -9.89
N GLN A 360 -2.64 24.43 -8.67
CA GLN A 360 -2.46 25.37 -7.56
C GLN A 360 -1.39 26.44 -7.86
N ALA A 361 -0.35 26.07 -8.61
CA ALA A 361 0.73 26.99 -8.95
C ALA A 361 0.31 28.11 -9.93
N GLU A 362 -0.81 27.95 -10.63
CA GLU A 362 -1.38 28.92 -11.55
C GLU A 362 -2.38 29.89 -10.85
N LEU A 363 -2.63 29.67 -9.57
CA LEU A 363 -3.55 30.51 -8.81
C LEU A 363 -2.76 31.58 -8.03
N ASP A 364 -3.00 32.85 -8.34
CA ASP A 364 -2.30 33.99 -7.73
C ASP A 364 -2.79 34.37 -6.32
N GLU A 365 -3.88 33.75 -5.83
CA GLU A 365 -4.50 34.11 -4.56
C GLU A 365 -4.26 33.06 -3.47
N GLU A 366 -3.72 33.48 -2.32
CA GLU A 366 -3.52 32.65 -1.13
C GLU A 366 -4.84 32.01 -0.60
N ASP A 367 -5.99 32.60 -0.94
CA ASP A 367 -7.31 32.15 -0.47
C ASP A 367 -7.97 31.08 -1.36
N SER A 368 -7.37 30.76 -2.52
CA SER A 368 -7.92 29.82 -3.49
C SER A 368 -7.20 28.48 -3.43
N ILE A 369 -7.70 27.55 -2.60
CA ILE A 369 -7.08 26.25 -2.39
C ILE A 369 -7.74 25.17 -3.25
N ILE A 370 -6.91 24.42 -3.99
CA ILE A 370 -7.34 23.19 -4.65
C ILE A 370 -7.29 22.04 -3.65
N ALA A 371 -8.45 21.48 -3.34
CA ALA A 371 -8.56 20.36 -2.41
C ALA A 371 -8.71 19.02 -3.15
N ARG A 372 -7.90 18.04 -2.78
CA ARG A 372 -8.11 16.65 -3.22
C ARG A 372 -9.21 16.02 -2.37
N LEU A 373 -10.31 15.64 -2.98
CA LEU A 373 -11.41 14.95 -2.30
C LEU A 373 -11.15 13.45 -2.21
N ASN A 374 -10.68 12.86 -3.32
CA ASN A 374 -10.25 11.48 -3.39
C ASN A 374 -9.29 11.29 -4.59
N GLU A 375 -8.95 10.07 -4.93
CA GLU A 375 -8.05 9.73 -6.04
C GLU A 375 -8.59 10.00 -7.44
N HIS A 376 -9.85 10.43 -7.56
CA HIS A 376 -10.50 10.73 -8.84
C HIS A 376 -10.95 12.16 -8.97
N CYS A 377 -11.05 12.91 -7.86
CA CYS A 377 -11.75 14.19 -7.82
C CYS A 377 -10.97 15.27 -7.06
N LEU A 378 -10.86 16.43 -7.70
CA LEU A 378 -10.37 17.67 -7.10
C LEU A 378 -11.54 18.67 -6.95
N ARG A 379 -11.53 19.43 -5.87
CA ARG A 379 -12.33 20.64 -5.74
C ARG A 379 -11.51 21.83 -6.21
N LEU A 380 -12.04 22.54 -7.19
CA LEU A 380 -11.45 23.74 -7.77
C LEU A 380 -12.16 24.99 -7.25
N PRO A 381 -11.46 26.12 -7.10
CA PRO A 381 -12.09 27.42 -6.87
C PRO A 381 -12.90 27.87 -8.10
N ALA A 382 -13.75 28.85 -7.92
CA ALA A 382 -14.52 29.45 -9.03
C ALA A 382 -13.56 30.07 -10.04
N GLY A 383 -13.81 29.82 -11.33
CA GLY A 383 -13.07 30.48 -12.44
C GLY A 383 -12.07 29.62 -13.18
N LEU A 384 -11.60 28.51 -12.61
CA LEU A 384 -10.70 27.59 -13.31
C LEU A 384 -11.50 26.60 -14.18
N LEU A 385 -11.62 26.88 -15.48
CA LEU A 385 -12.46 26.13 -16.42
C LEU A 385 -11.68 25.22 -17.38
N SER A 386 -10.38 25.38 -17.46
CA SER A 386 -9.51 24.61 -18.38
C SER A 386 -8.17 24.33 -17.73
N LEU A 387 -7.49 23.29 -18.23
CA LEU A 387 -6.11 23.01 -17.82
C LEU A 387 -5.19 24.08 -18.45
N PRO A 388 -4.24 24.65 -17.68
CA PRO A 388 -3.21 25.52 -18.24
C PRO A 388 -2.31 24.75 -19.22
N PRO A 389 -1.54 25.44 -20.08
CA PRO A 389 -0.56 24.78 -20.95
C PRO A 389 0.45 23.97 -20.12
N TRP A 390 0.95 22.87 -20.72
CA TRP A 390 1.99 22.07 -20.08
C TRP A 390 3.28 22.86 -19.90
N ASP A 391 3.74 22.97 -18.67
CA ASP A 391 5.07 23.50 -18.32
C ASP A 391 5.91 22.41 -17.64
N GLU A 392 7.00 22.01 -18.31
CA GLU A 392 7.89 20.95 -17.83
C GLU A 392 8.72 21.39 -16.64
N ALA A 393 9.16 22.66 -16.61
CA ALA A 393 9.93 23.21 -15.50
C ALA A 393 9.10 23.26 -14.22
N LEU A 394 7.84 23.73 -14.34
CA LEU A 394 6.88 23.74 -13.26
C LEU A 394 6.60 22.32 -12.76
N ALA A 395 6.39 21.35 -13.65
CA ALA A 395 6.14 19.97 -13.27
C ALA A 395 7.30 19.39 -12.45
N HIS A 396 8.55 19.59 -12.88
CA HIS A 396 9.74 19.19 -12.12
C HIS A 396 9.83 19.89 -10.75
N GLN A 397 9.50 21.17 -10.69
CA GLN A 397 9.46 21.93 -9.44
C GLN A 397 8.40 21.37 -8.48
N GLN A 398 7.19 21.09 -8.97
CA GLN A 398 6.10 20.56 -8.16
C GLN A 398 6.40 19.12 -7.66
N VAL A 399 6.99 18.27 -8.49
CA VAL A 399 7.45 16.94 -8.03
C VAL A 399 8.47 17.07 -6.89
N ARG A 400 9.44 17.97 -7.01
CA ARG A 400 10.44 18.20 -5.95
C ARG A 400 9.76 18.66 -4.65
N ARG A 401 8.82 19.57 -4.74
CA ARG A 401 8.05 20.10 -3.59
C ARG A 401 7.19 19.02 -2.93
N LEU A 402 6.53 18.20 -3.75
CA LEU A 402 5.61 17.16 -3.28
C LEU A 402 6.31 15.87 -2.87
N MET A 403 7.59 15.67 -3.18
CA MET A 403 8.29 14.40 -2.95
C MET A 403 8.07 13.81 -1.55
N PRO A 404 8.14 14.57 -0.44
CA PRO A 404 7.87 14.02 0.89
C PRO A 404 6.45 13.48 1.07
N GLN A 405 5.48 14.01 0.33
CA GLN A 405 4.07 13.62 0.40
C GLN A 405 3.75 12.44 -0.52
N ILE A 406 4.38 12.38 -1.71
CA ILE A 406 4.12 11.35 -2.71
C ILE A 406 5.03 10.12 -2.56
N GLN A 407 6.17 10.25 -1.90
CA GLN A 407 7.10 9.13 -1.67
C GLN A 407 6.42 7.90 -1.05
N PRO A 408 5.47 8.01 -0.10
CA PRO A 408 4.73 6.86 0.42
C PRO A 408 3.89 6.10 -0.63
N TYR A 409 3.56 6.74 -1.77
CA TYR A 409 2.83 6.12 -2.87
C TYR A 409 3.73 5.37 -3.86
N LEU A 410 5.06 5.48 -3.70
CA LEU A 410 6.05 4.90 -4.61
C LEU A 410 6.55 3.56 -4.08
N GLU A 411 6.75 2.61 -4.98
CA GLU A 411 7.30 1.30 -4.62
C GLU A 411 8.83 1.33 -4.59
N LEU A 412 9.41 1.95 -3.59
CA LEU A 412 10.85 2.21 -3.51
C LEU A 412 11.68 1.06 -2.92
N GLY A 413 11.01 0.10 -2.27
CA GLY A 413 11.65 -1.00 -1.57
C GLY A 413 12.08 -0.64 -0.13
N ARG A 414 12.18 -1.67 0.69
CA ARG A 414 12.45 -1.58 2.13
C ARG A 414 13.71 -0.79 2.48
N PHE A 415 14.79 -0.96 1.70
CA PHE A 415 16.08 -0.35 1.98
C PHE A 415 16.30 1.01 1.31
N HIS A 416 15.23 1.63 0.81
CA HIS A 416 15.31 2.94 0.16
C HIS A 416 15.86 4.03 1.10
N SER A 417 15.47 4.02 2.36
CA SER A 417 15.96 4.96 3.39
C SER A 417 17.45 4.82 3.71
N LEU A 418 18.08 3.72 3.30
CA LEU A 418 19.51 3.47 3.46
C LEU A 418 20.34 3.91 2.25
N LEU A 419 19.71 4.47 1.21
CA LEU A 419 20.41 5.06 0.09
C LEU A 419 20.96 6.44 0.43
N PRO A 420 22.08 6.87 -0.19
CA PRO A 420 22.47 8.27 -0.18
C PRO A 420 21.32 9.17 -0.62
N PRO A 421 21.13 10.36 -0.02
CA PRO A 421 19.97 11.22 -0.28
C PRO A 421 19.75 11.53 -1.77
N ASP A 422 20.80 11.81 -2.52
CA ASP A 422 20.71 12.10 -3.96
C ASP A 422 20.22 10.88 -4.75
N LEU A 423 20.76 9.70 -4.46
CA LEU A 423 20.34 8.45 -5.11
C LEU A 423 18.90 8.06 -4.73
N ALA A 424 18.53 8.29 -3.47
CA ALA A 424 17.16 8.07 -2.99
C ALA A 424 16.18 8.97 -3.74
N TYR A 425 16.51 10.26 -3.89
CA TYR A 425 15.68 11.21 -4.63
C TYR A 425 15.56 10.83 -6.11
N LEU A 426 16.67 10.49 -6.78
CA LEU A 426 16.65 10.08 -8.20
C LEU A 426 15.85 8.78 -8.40
N ALA A 427 15.96 7.82 -7.48
CA ALA A 427 15.17 6.60 -7.51
C ALA A 427 13.67 6.86 -7.36
N ALA A 428 13.29 7.78 -6.47
CA ALA A 428 11.90 8.19 -6.29
C ALA A 428 11.39 8.93 -7.53
N LEU A 429 12.17 9.86 -8.07
CA LEU A 429 11.83 10.62 -9.28
C LEU A 429 11.59 9.69 -10.48
N ALA A 430 12.43 8.67 -10.66
CA ALA A 430 12.26 7.67 -11.71
C ALA A 430 10.92 6.90 -11.60
N GLN A 431 10.44 6.68 -10.38
CA GLN A 431 9.14 6.02 -10.14
C GLN A 431 7.92 6.93 -10.43
N VAL A 432 8.10 8.24 -10.42
CA VAL A 432 7.01 9.19 -10.72
C VAL A 432 6.61 9.14 -12.20
N ASP A 433 7.52 8.79 -13.11
CA ASP A 433 7.30 8.75 -14.57
C ASP A 433 6.66 10.05 -15.11
N LEU A 434 7.42 11.13 -15.03
CA LEU A 434 6.98 12.45 -15.50
C LEU A 434 6.66 12.49 -17.01
N ALA A 435 7.31 11.65 -17.80
CA ALA A 435 7.03 11.56 -19.23
C ALA A 435 5.59 11.06 -19.47
N ARG A 436 5.18 10.05 -18.71
CA ARG A 436 3.81 9.53 -18.72
C ARG A 436 2.79 10.58 -18.22
N PHE A 437 3.13 11.30 -17.16
CA PHE A 437 2.29 12.39 -16.66
C PHE A 437 2.11 13.49 -17.72
N ALA A 438 3.19 13.90 -18.41
CA ALA A 438 3.14 14.88 -19.50
C ALA A 438 2.25 14.42 -20.67
N GLN A 439 2.34 13.14 -21.04
CA GLN A 439 1.46 12.55 -22.07
C GLN A 439 -0.02 12.64 -21.67
N LEU A 440 -0.33 12.24 -20.44
CA LEU A 440 -1.70 12.33 -19.90
C LEU A 440 -2.20 13.77 -19.89
N TYR A 441 -1.38 14.70 -19.43
CA TYR A 441 -1.72 16.10 -19.31
C TYR A 441 -2.02 16.75 -20.67
N ARG A 442 -1.16 16.48 -21.68
CA ARG A 442 -1.34 17.00 -23.06
C ARG A 442 -2.52 16.37 -23.79
N ALA A 443 -2.87 15.12 -23.48
CA ALA A 443 -4.02 14.42 -24.06
C ALA A 443 -5.35 14.75 -23.33
N ALA A 444 -5.29 15.43 -22.20
CA ALA A 444 -6.46 15.68 -21.38
C ALA A 444 -7.44 16.65 -22.06
N THR A 445 -8.71 16.29 -22.01
CA THR A 445 -9.81 17.16 -22.45
C THR A 445 -10.86 17.27 -21.33
N VAL A 446 -11.31 18.47 -21.06
CA VAL A 446 -12.32 18.73 -20.02
C VAL A 446 -13.68 18.89 -20.67
N LEU A 447 -14.67 18.11 -20.21
CA LEU A 447 -16.05 18.22 -20.66
C LEU A 447 -17.00 18.59 -19.52
N ILE A 448 -18.09 19.24 -19.85
CA ILE A 448 -19.23 19.46 -18.95
C ILE A 448 -20.17 18.26 -19.13
N PRO A 449 -20.36 17.42 -18.10
CA PRO A 449 -21.12 16.17 -18.26
C PRO A 449 -22.63 16.44 -18.37
N PRO A 450 -23.37 15.66 -19.18
CA PRO A 450 -24.83 15.69 -19.21
C PRO A 450 -25.41 15.23 -17.85
N ALA A 451 -26.68 15.57 -17.57
CA ALA A 451 -27.31 15.38 -16.27
C ALA A 451 -27.17 13.95 -15.69
N GLY A 452 -27.37 12.93 -16.51
CA GLY A 452 -27.25 11.53 -16.07
C GLY A 452 -25.81 11.16 -15.66
N LEU A 453 -24.79 11.59 -16.39
CA LEU A 453 -23.39 11.40 -16.05
C LEU A 453 -23.00 12.21 -14.81
N ARG A 454 -23.49 13.46 -14.71
CA ARG A 454 -23.28 14.31 -13.55
C ARG A 454 -23.71 13.65 -12.24
N LEU A 455 -24.90 13.05 -12.18
CA LEU A 455 -25.39 12.36 -10.99
C LEU A 455 -24.50 11.17 -10.61
N ARG A 456 -24.06 10.39 -11.60
CA ARG A 456 -23.16 9.26 -11.37
C ARG A 456 -21.79 9.72 -10.84
N LEU A 457 -21.23 10.79 -11.38
CA LEU A 457 -19.96 11.37 -10.92
C LEU A 457 -20.08 11.90 -9.49
N LEU A 458 -21.15 12.59 -9.16
CA LEU A 458 -21.37 13.12 -7.82
C LEU A 458 -21.47 11.99 -6.76
N SER A 459 -21.95 10.80 -7.12
CA SER A 459 -21.95 9.65 -6.21
C SER A 459 -20.55 9.11 -5.87
N LEU A 460 -19.53 9.42 -6.69
CA LEU A 460 -18.12 9.06 -6.44
C LEU A 460 -17.39 10.03 -5.52
N ARG A 461 -18.05 11.10 -5.09
CA ARG A 461 -17.40 12.15 -4.29
C ARG A 461 -16.97 11.69 -2.88
N GLY A 462 -17.55 10.61 -2.37
CA GLY A 462 -17.29 10.05 -1.03
C GLY A 462 -18.37 10.38 -0.05
#